data_ac7693d955b260ab94a507ce9dba4a9f
#
_entry.id   ac7693d955b260ab94a507ce9dba4a9f
#
_cell.length_a   1.000
_cell.length_b   1.000
_cell.length_c   1.000
_cell.angle_alpha   90.00
_cell.angle_beta   90.00
_cell.angle_gamma   90.00
#
_symmetry.space_group_name_H-M   'P 1'
#
loop_
_entity.id
_entity.type
_entity.pdbx_description
1 polymer ?
#
loop_
_entity_poly.entity_id
_entity_poly.type
_entity_poly.pdbx_seq_one_letter_code
_entity_poly.pdbx_strand_id
1 'polypeptide(L)'
;MEKTDKMKYICSYCNTYVYDEEKGDPETKLDPDTSLKEIPDSWLCPVCGMPKDYLKPVSNEIFDIRAKSYTETQHQAKDINYYRSIARNMLHGICGEYEVCNGKPERMCSGQKFGRSIGFGGAGQGKTFEENYNSLQQYKLKMRVIKDHKEPEMSLTIFNKQIALPVMGSSISGVRNSMNNSIPEETFYRGLLQGAMSSGTVGLVGNTNDVPDDLGVKTVGENHGWGIPIFKPQSQERLLELIRLAEELNVLAAGVDLEGAGSTFWKTANKPVYRKGEKDLVELVDSTELPIIFKGIMCREDAATVLDVGAAACYVSNHGGRVLDGAEGIASVLPEISKEIDGKIPVLADGAVRTGYDVLKILALGADVALIGRPLARMSLAGGEVPVKLYYRYVKNDLRNAMLLTGCDNLNEVTMDILVGPSQG
;
A
#
# COMPACT_ATOMS: atom_id res chain seq x y z
N MET A 1 -56.33 -1.79 -19.78
CA MET A 1 -54.96 -1.38 -19.36
C MET A 1 -54.11 -2.64 -19.44
N GLU A 2 -53.33 -2.78 -20.50
CA GLU A 2 -52.35 -3.88 -20.62
C GLU A 2 -51.34 -3.73 -19.49
N LYS A 3 -51.20 -4.77 -18.68
CA LYS A 3 -50.05 -4.87 -17.75
C LYS A 3 -48.81 -4.97 -18.64
N THR A 4 -48.08 -3.88 -18.77
CA THR A 4 -46.70 -3.95 -19.27
C THR A 4 -45.90 -4.82 -18.32
N ASP A 5 -45.47 -5.99 -18.79
CA ASP A 5 -44.59 -6.85 -18.02
C ASP A 5 -43.35 -6.04 -17.62
N LYS A 6 -43.12 -5.86 -16.32
CA LYS A 6 -41.95 -5.17 -15.77
C LYS A 6 -40.70 -5.96 -16.13
N MET A 7 -39.70 -5.25 -16.59
CA MET A 7 -38.47 -5.85 -17.11
C MET A 7 -37.43 -6.04 -15.98
N LYS A 8 -36.62 -7.04 -16.17
CA LYS A 8 -35.47 -7.35 -15.29
C LYS A 8 -34.18 -7.24 -16.08
N TYR A 9 -33.14 -6.74 -15.44
CA TYR A 9 -31.87 -6.42 -16.10
C TYR A 9 -30.67 -6.99 -15.31
N ILE A 10 -29.60 -7.21 -16.02
CA ILE A 10 -28.27 -7.51 -15.46
C ILE A 10 -27.27 -6.51 -16.04
N CYS A 11 -26.29 -6.09 -15.22
CA CYS A 11 -25.15 -5.35 -15.73
C CYS A 11 -24.27 -6.27 -16.57
N SER A 12 -24.23 -6.04 -17.88
CA SER A 12 -23.47 -6.89 -18.84
C SER A 12 -21.96 -6.77 -18.72
N TYR A 13 -21.45 -5.80 -17.94
CA TYR A 13 -20.03 -5.65 -17.69
C TYR A 13 -19.56 -6.52 -16.50
N CYS A 14 -20.20 -6.37 -15.32
CA CYS A 14 -19.80 -7.16 -14.14
C CYS A 14 -20.51 -8.51 -14.06
N ASN A 15 -21.63 -8.70 -14.77
CA ASN A 15 -22.50 -9.88 -14.68
C ASN A 15 -22.95 -10.23 -13.25
N THR A 16 -22.95 -9.26 -12.34
CA THR A 16 -23.25 -9.43 -10.91
C THR A 16 -24.46 -8.62 -10.47
N TYR A 17 -24.48 -7.31 -10.78
CA TYR A 17 -25.59 -6.44 -10.42
C TYR A 17 -26.83 -6.76 -11.24
N VAL A 18 -27.96 -6.86 -10.56
CA VAL A 18 -29.28 -7.08 -11.16
C VAL A 18 -30.23 -5.94 -10.77
N TYR A 19 -31.10 -5.54 -11.67
CA TYR A 19 -32.11 -4.51 -11.47
C TYR A 19 -33.48 -5.03 -11.84
N ASP A 20 -34.47 -4.83 -10.96
CA ASP A 20 -35.85 -5.23 -11.13
C ASP A 20 -36.71 -3.96 -11.11
N GLU A 21 -37.33 -3.58 -12.24
CA GLU A 21 -38.16 -2.38 -12.33
C GLU A 21 -39.34 -2.38 -11.34
N GLU A 22 -39.85 -3.55 -10.97
CA GLU A 22 -40.94 -3.65 -10.00
C GLU A 22 -40.51 -3.29 -8.58
N LYS A 23 -39.28 -3.62 -8.23
CA LYS A 23 -38.74 -3.48 -6.85
C LYS A 23 -37.94 -2.18 -6.64
N GLY A 24 -37.43 -1.60 -7.75
CA GLY A 24 -36.44 -0.54 -7.65
C GLY A 24 -35.13 -1.01 -7.06
N ASP A 25 -34.31 -0.07 -6.56
CA ASP A 25 -33.07 -0.34 -5.87
C ASP A 25 -32.78 0.74 -4.80
N PRO A 26 -33.02 0.44 -3.52
CA PRO A 26 -32.80 1.39 -2.43
C PRO A 26 -31.32 1.82 -2.29
N GLU A 27 -30.35 0.97 -2.70
CA GLU A 27 -28.93 1.27 -2.60
C GLU A 27 -28.52 2.40 -3.55
N THR A 28 -29.11 2.39 -4.78
CA THR A 28 -28.86 3.44 -5.77
C THR A 28 -29.99 4.50 -5.80
N LYS A 29 -30.90 4.46 -4.83
CA LYS A 29 -32.03 5.39 -4.67
C LYS A 29 -32.97 5.39 -5.90
N LEU A 30 -33.21 4.22 -6.44
CA LEU A 30 -34.21 4.01 -7.47
C LEU A 30 -35.50 3.48 -6.82
N ASP A 31 -36.59 4.24 -6.95
CA ASP A 31 -37.88 3.86 -6.39
C ASP A 31 -38.47 2.64 -7.12
N PRO A 32 -39.36 1.86 -6.46
CA PRO A 32 -40.12 0.84 -7.11
C PRO A 32 -40.86 1.41 -8.34
N ASP A 33 -41.02 0.60 -9.36
CA ASP A 33 -41.64 0.93 -10.64
C ASP A 33 -40.84 1.90 -11.54
N THR A 34 -39.58 2.21 -11.21
CA THR A 34 -38.69 3.00 -12.07
C THR A 34 -38.26 2.20 -13.29
N SER A 35 -38.61 2.65 -14.50
CA SER A 35 -38.16 2.00 -15.73
C SER A 35 -36.70 2.33 -16.06
N LEU A 36 -36.03 1.48 -16.87
CA LEU A 36 -34.66 1.72 -17.31
C LEU A 36 -34.45 3.11 -17.94
N LYS A 37 -35.48 3.63 -18.62
CA LYS A 37 -35.43 4.95 -19.27
C LYS A 37 -35.44 6.10 -18.27
N GLU A 38 -36.06 5.91 -17.12
CA GLU A 38 -36.17 6.90 -16.04
C GLU A 38 -34.98 6.91 -15.11
N ILE A 39 -34.11 5.87 -15.16
CA ILE A 39 -32.86 5.88 -14.43
C ILE A 39 -32.01 7.07 -14.89
N PRO A 40 -31.52 7.94 -13.96
CA PRO A 40 -30.71 9.11 -14.31
C PRO A 40 -29.47 8.74 -15.12
N ASP A 41 -29.05 9.60 -16.05
CA ASP A 41 -27.85 9.38 -16.85
C ASP A 41 -26.57 9.41 -15.98
N SER A 42 -26.64 10.04 -14.81
CA SER A 42 -25.56 10.01 -13.79
C SER A 42 -25.50 8.72 -12.98
N TRP A 43 -26.47 7.82 -13.15
CA TRP A 43 -26.48 6.55 -12.42
C TRP A 43 -25.32 5.66 -12.85
N LEU A 44 -24.70 5.04 -11.87
CA LEU A 44 -23.61 4.08 -12.07
C LEU A 44 -23.94 2.78 -11.36
N CYS A 45 -23.59 1.67 -11.98
CA CYS A 45 -23.70 0.34 -11.38
C CYS A 45 -23.00 0.29 -10.03
N PRO A 46 -23.66 -0.07 -8.92
CA PRO A 46 -23.06 -0.07 -7.57
C PRO A 46 -21.93 -1.08 -7.43
N VAL A 47 -21.87 -2.08 -8.31
CA VAL A 47 -20.82 -3.11 -8.27
C VAL A 47 -19.57 -2.70 -9.06
N CYS A 48 -19.72 -2.14 -10.27
CA CYS A 48 -18.58 -1.92 -11.17
C CYS A 48 -18.43 -0.47 -11.67
N GLY A 49 -19.37 0.42 -11.33
CA GLY A 49 -19.31 1.83 -11.74
C GLY A 49 -19.65 2.10 -13.20
N MET A 50 -20.14 1.11 -13.97
CA MET A 50 -20.55 1.32 -15.37
C MET A 50 -21.91 2.03 -15.46
N PRO A 51 -22.14 2.87 -16.48
CA PRO A 51 -23.39 3.57 -16.68
C PRO A 51 -24.55 2.61 -17.02
N LYS A 52 -25.79 3.12 -16.93
CA LYS A 52 -27.04 2.35 -17.16
C LYS A 52 -27.08 1.63 -18.51
N ASP A 53 -26.35 2.09 -19.52
CA ASP A 53 -26.32 1.49 -20.87
C ASP A 53 -25.78 0.03 -20.84
N TYR A 54 -25.11 -0.34 -19.79
CA TYR A 54 -24.66 -1.72 -19.55
C TYR A 54 -25.76 -2.60 -18.93
N LEU A 55 -26.90 -2.07 -18.50
CA LEU A 55 -28.02 -2.86 -18.05
C LEU A 55 -28.73 -3.49 -19.29
N LYS A 56 -28.72 -4.81 -19.36
CA LYS A 56 -29.31 -5.57 -20.46
C LYS A 56 -30.47 -6.41 -19.92
N PRO A 57 -31.58 -6.50 -20.66
CA PRO A 57 -32.72 -7.31 -20.23
C PRO A 57 -32.38 -8.80 -20.16
N VAL A 58 -32.91 -9.49 -19.16
CA VAL A 58 -32.72 -10.93 -18.96
C VAL A 58 -34.03 -11.64 -18.66
N SER A 59 -34.10 -12.96 -18.91
CA SER A 59 -35.23 -13.78 -18.51
C SER A 59 -35.36 -13.87 -17.00
N ASN A 60 -36.56 -14.12 -16.49
CA ASN A 60 -36.81 -14.30 -15.06
C ASN A 60 -35.93 -15.39 -14.44
N GLU A 61 -35.74 -16.49 -15.14
CA GLU A 61 -34.87 -17.59 -14.65
C GLU A 61 -33.44 -17.14 -14.45
N ILE A 62 -32.82 -16.45 -15.41
CA ILE A 62 -31.46 -15.93 -15.31
C ILE A 62 -31.38 -14.85 -14.21
N PHE A 63 -32.40 -13.99 -14.13
CA PHE A 63 -32.45 -12.97 -13.08
C PHE A 63 -32.47 -13.59 -11.69
N ASP A 64 -33.31 -14.59 -11.44
CA ASP A 64 -33.46 -15.20 -10.12
C ASP A 64 -32.16 -15.89 -9.65
N ILE A 65 -31.46 -16.58 -10.58
CA ILE A 65 -30.14 -17.13 -10.31
C ILE A 65 -29.15 -16.06 -9.93
N ARG A 66 -29.12 -14.96 -10.68
CA ARG A 66 -28.17 -13.85 -10.46
C ARG A 66 -28.55 -12.98 -9.28
N ALA A 67 -29.84 -12.74 -9.04
CA ALA A 67 -30.32 -12.02 -7.88
C ALA A 67 -29.97 -12.73 -6.58
N LYS A 68 -30.09 -14.05 -6.54
CA LYS A 68 -29.64 -14.86 -5.39
C LYS A 68 -28.16 -14.72 -5.17
N SER A 69 -27.35 -14.83 -6.22
CA SER A 69 -25.90 -14.63 -6.16
C SER A 69 -25.53 -13.20 -5.74
N TYR A 70 -26.23 -12.19 -6.24
CA TYR A 70 -26.04 -10.78 -5.87
C TYR A 70 -26.37 -10.54 -4.39
N THR A 71 -27.50 -11.06 -3.92
CA THR A 71 -27.91 -10.94 -2.50
C THR A 71 -26.92 -11.66 -1.58
N GLU A 72 -26.46 -12.84 -1.96
CA GLU A 72 -25.42 -13.57 -1.21
C GLU A 72 -24.10 -12.78 -1.20
N THR A 73 -23.78 -12.06 -2.29
CA THR A 73 -22.59 -11.20 -2.36
C THR A 73 -22.74 -9.93 -1.53
N GLN A 74 -23.95 -9.35 -1.45
CA GLN A 74 -24.22 -8.20 -0.57
C GLN A 74 -24.18 -8.55 0.92
N HIS A 75 -24.58 -9.76 1.29
CA HIS A 75 -24.42 -10.29 2.65
C HIS A 75 -23.00 -10.78 2.94
N GLN A 76 -22.19 -11.06 1.92
CA GLN A 76 -20.76 -11.26 2.09
C GLN A 76 -20.10 -9.91 2.36
N ALA A 77 -19.25 -9.90 3.39
CA ALA A 77 -18.48 -8.73 3.81
C ALA A 77 -17.98 -7.92 2.59
N LYS A 78 -18.21 -6.62 2.60
CA LYS A 78 -17.74 -5.62 1.64
C LYS A 78 -16.34 -5.99 1.15
N ASP A 79 -16.19 -6.26 -0.14
CA ASP A 79 -14.93 -6.73 -0.72
C ASP A 79 -13.93 -5.58 -0.98
N ILE A 80 -12.75 -5.91 -1.47
CA ILE A 80 -11.71 -4.93 -1.81
C ILE A 80 -12.21 -3.90 -2.83
N ASN A 81 -13.02 -4.31 -3.82
CA ASN A 81 -13.50 -3.42 -4.88
C ASN A 81 -14.52 -2.42 -4.35
N TYR A 82 -15.35 -2.81 -3.40
CA TYR A 82 -16.23 -1.91 -2.68
C TYR A 82 -15.42 -0.78 -2.00
N TYR A 83 -14.41 -1.12 -1.24
CA TYR A 83 -13.56 -0.12 -0.57
C TYR A 83 -12.73 0.71 -1.55
N ARG A 84 -12.28 0.13 -2.67
CA ARG A 84 -11.61 0.88 -3.74
C ARG A 84 -12.51 1.92 -4.37
N SER A 85 -13.80 1.63 -4.52
CA SER A 85 -14.76 2.59 -5.04
C SER A 85 -14.98 3.78 -4.09
N ILE A 86 -15.03 3.52 -2.78
CA ILE A 86 -15.07 4.59 -1.76
C ILE A 86 -13.81 5.45 -1.84
N ALA A 87 -12.63 4.83 -1.83
CA ALA A 87 -11.36 5.56 -1.93
C ALA A 87 -11.28 6.40 -3.21
N ARG A 88 -11.79 5.90 -4.33
CA ARG A 88 -11.89 6.65 -5.60
C ARG A 88 -12.68 7.94 -5.43
N ASN A 89 -13.83 7.87 -4.79
CA ASN A 89 -14.65 9.05 -4.55
C ASN A 89 -13.96 10.05 -3.62
N MET A 90 -13.30 9.57 -2.56
CA MET A 90 -12.57 10.42 -1.62
C MET A 90 -11.36 11.12 -2.25
N LEU A 91 -10.71 10.45 -3.20
CA LEU A 91 -9.50 10.93 -3.89
C LEU A 91 -9.82 11.59 -5.25
N HIS A 92 -11.09 11.87 -5.54
CA HIS A 92 -11.50 12.49 -6.81
C HIS A 92 -10.74 13.80 -7.06
N GLY A 93 -10.22 13.95 -8.29
CA GLY A 93 -9.41 15.11 -8.70
C GLY A 93 -7.94 15.08 -8.23
N ILE A 94 -7.57 14.14 -7.34
CA ILE A 94 -6.19 13.97 -6.86
C ILE A 94 -5.59 12.66 -7.35
N CYS A 95 -6.36 11.57 -7.33
CA CYS A 95 -5.95 10.28 -7.84
C CYS A 95 -6.96 9.76 -8.85
N GLY A 96 -6.51 9.37 -10.04
CA GLY A 96 -7.36 8.81 -11.10
C GLY A 96 -7.90 7.42 -10.79
N GLU A 97 -7.40 6.78 -9.73
CA GLU A 97 -7.90 5.49 -9.23
C GLU A 97 -8.04 4.43 -10.32
N TYR A 98 -7.01 4.26 -11.09
CA TYR A 98 -6.99 3.14 -12.03
C TYR A 98 -6.91 1.82 -11.28
N GLU A 99 -7.60 0.82 -11.78
CA GLU A 99 -7.65 -0.52 -11.21
C GLU A 99 -6.24 -1.11 -11.05
N VAL A 100 -5.38 -0.85 -12.02
CA VAL A 100 -3.95 -1.09 -11.97
C VAL A 100 -3.20 0.22 -12.22
N CYS A 101 -2.69 0.82 -11.16
CA CYS A 101 -1.77 1.94 -11.27
C CYS A 101 -0.36 1.39 -11.48
N ASN A 102 0.17 1.52 -12.68
CA ASN A 102 1.48 1.01 -13.08
C ASN A 102 2.55 2.11 -13.19
N GLY A 103 2.24 3.32 -12.72
CA GLY A 103 3.14 4.46 -12.82
C GLY A 103 3.20 5.13 -14.19
N LYS A 104 2.52 4.61 -15.21
CA LYS A 104 2.56 5.20 -16.55
C LYS A 104 2.06 6.64 -16.55
N PRO A 105 2.75 7.56 -17.27
CA PRO A 105 2.41 8.99 -17.29
C PRO A 105 0.95 9.27 -17.65
N GLU A 106 0.36 8.55 -18.60
CA GLU A 106 -1.04 8.68 -19.00
C GLU A 106 -2.03 8.21 -17.92
N ARG A 107 -1.55 7.49 -16.91
CA ARG A 107 -2.32 7.01 -15.75
C ARG A 107 -1.88 7.64 -14.44
N MET A 108 -1.07 8.68 -14.49
CA MET A 108 -0.69 9.43 -13.31
C MET A 108 -1.85 10.26 -12.77
N CYS A 109 -1.74 10.64 -11.52
CA CYS A 109 -2.76 11.46 -10.87
C CYS A 109 -3.03 12.73 -11.66
N SER A 110 -4.27 12.93 -12.08
CA SER A 110 -4.70 14.15 -12.73
C SER A 110 -4.48 15.35 -11.80
N GLY A 111 -4.08 16.48 -12.36
CA GLY A 111 -3.82 17.70 -11.61
C GLY A 111 -2.41 17.82 -11.01
N GLN A 112 -1.51 16.91 -11.32
CA GLN A 112 -0.11 17.05 -10.93
C GLN A 112 0.50 18.28 -11.61
N LYS A 113 1.00 19.21 -10.79
CA LYS A 113 1.76 20.35 -11.28
C LYS A 113 3.20 19.94 -11.52
N PHE A 114 3.81 20.44 -12.61
CA PHE A 114 5.20 20.18 -12.93
C PHE A 114 6.13 20.40 -11.72
N GLY A 115 7.01 19.45 -11.46
CA GLY A 115 7.99 19.50 -10.38
C GLY A 115 7.45 19.27 -8.96
N ARG A 116 6.16 19.00 -8.79
CA ARG A 116 5.56 18.79 -7.47
C ARG A 116 4.68 17.55 -7.42
N SER A 117 4.96 16.65 -6.48
CA SER A 117 4.10 15.48 -6.22
C SER A 117 2.77 15.93 -5.62
N ILE A 118 1.67 15.52 -6.23
CA ILE A 118 0.32 15.75 -5.72
C ILE A 118 -0.39 14.41 -5.59
N GLY A 119 -1.17 14.24 -4.54
CA GLY A 119 -1.86 12.98 -4.28
C GLY A 119 -0.87 11.82 -4.23
N PHE A 120 -1.16 10.73 -4.91
CA PHE A 120 -0.32 9.56 -4.98
C PHE A 120 0.68 9.56 -6.17
N GLY A 121 0.83 10.68 -6.86
CA GLY A 121 1.75 10.79 -8.00
C GLY A 121 3.23 10.78 -7.64
N GLY A 122 4.07 10.72 -8.66
CA GLY A 122 5.53 10.86 -8.55
C GLY A 122 6.00 12.32 -8.58
N ALA A 123 7.28 12.54 -8.31
CA ALA A 123 7.95 13.83 -8.52
C ALA A 123 8.17 14.10 -10.01
N GLY A 124 8.34 15.38 -10.37
CA GLY A 124 8.69 15.78 -11.73
C GLY A 124 7.73 15.26 -12.79
N GLN A 125 8.25 14.47 -13.71
CA GLN A 125 7.50 13.77 -14.75
C GLN A 125 6.98 12.39 -14.30
N GLY A 126 7.30 11.97 -13.07
CA GLY A 126 6.90 10.67 -12.51
C GLY A 126 7.68 9.47 -13.04
N LYS A 127 8.88 9.69 -13.59
CA LYS A 127 9.68 8.60 -14.17
C LYS A 127 10.08 7.57 -13.12
N THR A 128 10.53 7.99 -11.95
CA THR A 128 10.85 7.07 -10.85
C THR A 128 9.61 6.30 -10.36
N PHE A 129 8.44 6.96 -10.35
CA PHE A 129 7.19 6.28 -10.02
C PHE A 129 6.85 5.16 -11.01
N GLU A 130 7.03 5.42 -12.31
CA GLU A 130 6.87 4.44 -13.39
C GLU A 130 7.93 3.33 -13.27
N GLU A 131 9.20 3.70 -13.02
CA GLU A 131 10.33 2.79 -12.96
C GLU A 131 10.22 1.77 -11.82
N ASN A 132 9.66 2.14 -10.66
CA ASN A 132 9.36 1.18 -9.60
C ASN A 132 8.47 0.03 -10.09
N TYR A 133 7.50 0.32 -10.95
CA TYR A 133 6.66 -0.72 -11.53
C TYR A 133 7.40 -1.50 -12.62
N ASN A 134 8.04 -0.80 -13.56
CA ASN A 134 8.67 -1.41 -14.72
C ASN A 134 9.80 -2.35 -14.31
N SER A 135 10.70 -1.93 -13.40
CA SER A 135 11.79 -2.76 -12.92
C SER A 135 11.31 -4.04 -12.25
N LEU A 136 10.25 -3.96 -11.42
CA LEU A 136 9.67 -5.14 -10.80
C LEU A 136 8.99 -6.08 -11.81
N GLN A 137 8.39 -5.53 -12.88
CA GLN A 137 7.75 -6.35 -13.93
C GLN A 137 8.73 -7.04 -14.88
N GLN A 138 10.00 -6.66 -14.87
CA GLN A 138 11.04 -7.37 -15.62
C GLN A 138 11.30 -8.78 -15.05
N TYR A 139 11.10 -8.96 -13.75
CA TYR A 139 11.23 -10.25 -13.11
C TYR A 139 9.94 -11.07 -13.25
N LYS A 140 10.08 -12.33 -13.66
CA LYS A 140 8.97 -13.31 -13.77
C LYS A 140 9.18 -14.43 -12.76
N LEU A 141 8.10 -14.95 -12.21
CA LEU A 141 8.13 -16.10 -11.31
C LEU A 141 8.28 -17.39 -12.13
N LYS A 142 9.19 -18.25 -11.72
CA LYS A 142 9.46 -19.55 -12.35
C LYS A 142 8.60 -20.61 -11.68
N MET A 143 7.66 -21.20 -12.44
CA MET A 143 6.82 -22.28 -11.92
C MET A 143 7.63 -23.56 -11.67
N ARG A 144 7.45 -24.13 -10.46
CA ARG A 144 8.04 -25.40 -10.02
C ARG A 144 7.01 -26.15 -9.17
N VAL A 145 6.18 -26.96 -9.81
CA VAL A 145 5.00 -27.58 -9.19
C VAL A 145 5.15 -29.06 -8.88
N ILE A 146 6.25 -29.70 -9.28
CA ILE A 146 6.52 -31.11 -8.98
C ILE A 146 7.32 -31.16 -7.68
N LYS A 147 6.61 -31.22 -6.54
CA LYS A 147 7.14 -31.29 -5.18
C LYS A 147 6.04 -31.88 -4.27
N ASP A 148 6.42 -32.59 -3.21
CA ASP A 148 5.45 -33.03 -2.21
C ASP A 148 4.72 -31.83 -1.60
N HIS A 149 3.42 -32.00 -1.38
CA HIS A 149 2.62 -30.88 -0.86
C HIS A 149 2.99 -30.56 0.59
N LYS A 150 3.31 -29.28 0.81
CA LYS A 150 3.49 -28.69 2.12
C LYS A 150 2.92 -27.27 2.12
N GLU A 151 2.21 -26.91 3.20
CA GLU A 151 1.76 -25.53 3.38
C GLU A 151 2.96 -24.59 3.60
N PRO A 152 3.07 -23.48 2.84
CA PRO A 152 4.17 -22.56 3.00
C PRO A 152 4.16 -21.85 4.36
N GLU A 153 5.31 -21.88 5.04
CA GLU A 153 5.54 -21.10 6.25
C GLU A 153 5.99 -19.67 5.89
N MET A 154 5.18 -18.70 6.28
CA MET A 154 5.39 -17.29 5.93
C MET A 154 5.72 -16.40 7.13
N SER A 155 5.72 -16.94 8.34
CA SER A 155 6.05 -16.16 9.53
C SER A 155 7.55 -15.90 9.63
N LEU A 156 7.90 -14.77 10.26
CA LEU A 156 9.28 -14.43 10.57
C LEU A 156 9.35 -13.61 11.87
N THR A 157 10.54 -13.55 12.45
CA THR A 157 10.82 -12.69 13.61
C THR A 157 11.58 -11.46 13.16
N ILE A 158 11.07 -10.28 13.53
CA ILE A 158 11.73 -8.99 13.29
C ILE A 158 11.55 -8.10 14.51
N PHE A 159 12.59 -7.35 14.89
CA PHE A 159 12.61 -6.50 16.10
C PHE A 159 12.10 -7.26 17.34
N ASN A 160 12.57 -8.51 17.51
CA ASN A 160 12.16 -9.43 18.59
C ASN A 160 10.65 -9.75 18.64
N LYS A 161 9.92 -9.53 17.56
CA LYS A 161 8.49 -9.86 17.44
C LYS A 161 8.24 -10.80 16.27
N GLN A 162 7.43 -11.82 16.53
CA GLN A 162 6.96 -12.70 15.46
C GLN A 162 5.81 -12.03 14.70
N ILE A 163 5.92 -11.97 13.38
CA ILE A 163 4.86 -11.55 12.48
C ILE A 163 4.42 -12.70 11.56
N ALA A 164 3.14 -12.72 11.19
CA ALA A 164 2.50 -13.84 10.50
C ALA A 164 2.78 -13.89 8.99
N LEU A 165 3.40 -12.84 8.43
CA LEU A 165 3.74 -12.75 7.00
C LEU A 165 4.84 -11.71 6.79
N PRO A 166 5.68 -11.86 5.75
CA PRO A 166 6.81 -10.97 5.45
C PRO A 166 6.36 -9.69 4.74
N VAL A 167 5.29 -9.07 5.26
CA VAL A 167 4.69 -7.88 4.66
C VAL A 167 4.30 -6.90 5.75
N MET A 168 4.71 -5.64 5.60
CA MET A 168 4.33 -4.54 6.49
C MET A 168 3.64 -3.41 5.72
N GLY A 169 2.99 -2.49 6.44
CA GLY A 169 2.52 -1.23 5.87
C GLY A 169 3.67 -0.24 5.76
N SER A 170 3.87 0.38 4.60
CA SER A 170 4.86 1.45 4.42
C SER A 170 4.46 2.73 5.16
N SER A 171 5.43 3.55 5.54
CA SER A 171 5.20 4.81 6.25
C SER A 171 4.53 5.86 5.35
N ILE A 172 3.26 6.09 5.55
CA ILE A 172 2.48 7.08 4.81
C ILE A 172 1.86 8.09 5.76
N SER A 173 1.81 9.35 5.30
CA SER A 173 1.22 10.49 5.99
C SER A 173 0.78 11.57 5.00
N GLY A 174 0.12 12.61 5.49
CA GLY A 174 -0.22 13.79 4.70
C GLY A 174 -1.60 13.69 4.04
N VAL A 175 -2.62 13.26 4.77
CA VAL A 175 -4.01 13.20 4.27
C VAL A 175 -4.47 14.55 3.76
N ARG A 176 -4.17 15.62 4.49
CA ARG A 176 -4.52 16.99 4.07
C ARG A 176 -3.77 17.42 2.80
N ASN A 177 -2.47 17.15 2.75
CA ASN A 177 -1.61 17.63 1.67
C ASN A 177 -1.73 16.81 0.37
N SER A 178 -2.01 15.51 0.49
CA SER A 178 -1.87 14.55 -0.61
C SER A 178 -3.11 13.69 -0.86
N MET A 179 -4.11 13.72 0.03
CA MET A 179 -5.25 12.80 -0.02
C MET A 179 -6.59 13.54 0.14
N ASN A 180 -6.67 14.76 -0.39
CA ASN A 180 -7.88 15.57 -0.44
C ASN A 180 -8.49 15.97 0.92
N ASN A 181 -7.69 15.92 1.99
CA ASN A 181 -8.18 16.17 3.37
C ASN A 181 -9.43 15.36 3.71
N SER A 182 -9.48 14.13 3.22
CA SER A 182 -10.70 13.30 3.19
C SER A 182 -11.11 12.76 4.55
N ILE A 183 -10.15 12.56 5.47
CA ILE A 183 -10.36 12.18 6.86
C ILE A 183 -9.28 12.82 7.75
N PRO A 184 -9.45 12.87 9.09
CA PRO A 184 -8.38 13.28 9.99
C PRO A 184 -7.14 12.38 9.88
N GLU A 185 -5.94 12.95 9.97
CA GLU A 185 -4.66 12.22 9.90
C GLU A 185 -4.57 11.11 10.96
N GLU A 186 -5.03 11.37 12.17
CA GLU A 186 -5.07 10.39 13.26
C GLU A 186 -5.95 9.18 12.92
N THR A 187 -7.15 9.42 12.36
CA THR A 187 -8.04 8.34 11.90
C THR A 187 -7.38 7.48 10.83
N PHE A 188 -6.64 8.11 9.93
CA PHE A 188 -5.88 7.44 8.89
C PHE A 188 -4.78 6.54 9.49
N TYR A 189 -3.99 7.05 10.45
CA TYR A 189 -2.95 6.27 11.12
C TYR A 189 -3.55 5.09 11.90
N ARG A 190 -4.63 5.31 12.67
CA ARG A 190 -5.32 4.24 13.39
C ARG A 190 -5.76 3.11 12.46
N GLY A 191 -6.32 3.45 11.29
CA GLY A 191 -6.73 2.46 10.29
C GLY A 191 -5.56 1.60 9.80
N LEU A 192 -4.42 2.21 9.49
CA LEU A 192 -3.22 1.49 9.07
C LEU A 192 -2.66 0.58 10.18
N LEU A 193 -2.53 1.11 11.40
CA LEU A 193 -1.92 0.41 12.53
C LEU A 193 -2.79 -0.77 12.99
N GLN A 194 -4.08 -0.52 13.23
CA GLN A 194 -5.02 -1.55 13.70
C GLN A 194 -5.25 -2.64 12.66
N GLY A 195 -5.36 -2.26 11.38
CA GLY A 195 -5.48 -3.23 10.29
C GLY A 195 -4.26 -4.11 10.12
N ALA A 196 -3.05 -3.58 10.31
CA ALA A 196 -1.82 -4.36 10.32
C ALA A 196 -1.76 -5.29 11.55
N MET A 197 -1.99 -4.77 12.74
CA MET A 197 -1.99 -5.53 14.00
C MET A 197 -2.99 -6.69 13.95
N SER A 198 -4.22 -6.44 13.52
CA SER A 198 -5.25 -7.49 13.41
C SER A 198 -5.01 -8.48 12.26
N SER A 199 -4.02 -8.22 11.41
CA SER A 199 -3.50 -9.14 10.38
C SER A 199 -2.26 -9.92 10.84
N GLY A 200 -1.77 -9.68 12.06
CA GLY A 200 -0.57 -10.30 12.61
C GLY A 200 0.72 -9.72 12.02
N THR A 201 0.70 -8.46 11.57
CA THR A 201 1.89 -7.75 11.07
C THR A 201 1.99 -6.34 11.64
N VAL A 202 2.89 -5.52 11.11
CA VAL A 202 3.22 -4.19 11.63
C VAL A 202 2.88 -3.11 10.59
N GLY A 203 2.24 -2.03 11.05
CA GLY A 203 2.05 -0.81 10.27
C GLY A 203 3.12 0.21 10.58
N LEU A 204 3.59 0.93 9.55
CA LEU A 204 4.44 2.09 9.71
C LEU A 204 3.62 3.35 9.44
N VAL A 205 3.90 4.41 10.20
CA VAL A 205 3.30 5.73 9.99
C VAL A 205 4.39 6.78 9.84
N GLY A 206 4.17 7.74 8.94
CA GLY A 206 5.07 8.87 8.78
C GLY A 206 4.67 10.05 9.67
N ASN A 207 5.46 11.13 9.63
CA ASN A 207 5.03 12.43 10.12
C ASN A 207 4.81 13.40 8.96
N THR A 208 4.01 14.43 9.18
CA THR A 208 3.66 15.44 8.19
C THR A 208 3.76 16.85 8.78
N ASN A 209 3.81 17.86 7.94
CA ASN A 209 4.05 19.24 8.35
C ASN A 209 2.80 20.02 8.79
N ASP A 210 1.62 19.47 8.56
CA ASP A 210 0.31 20.14 8.72
C ASP A 210 -0.47 19.69 9.97
N VAL A 211 0.10 18.77 10.74
CA VAL A 211 -0.33 18.37 12.09
C VAL A 211 0.88 18.39 13.04
N PRO A 212 0.71 18.20 14.35
CA PRO A 212 1.84 17.97 15.25
C PRO A 212 2.72 16.83 14.75
N ASP A 213 4.03 17.05 14.69
CA ASP A 213 4.98 16.09 14.11
C ASP A 213 5.18 14.84 14.98
N ASP A 214 4.68 14.86 16.21
CA ASP A 214 4.62 13.74 17.14
C ASP A 214 3.28 12.96 17.09
N LEU A 215 2.32 13.37 16.26
CA LEU A 215 1.02 12.69 16.16
C LEU A 215 1.18 11.21 15.80
N GLY A 216 2.05 10.90 14.84
CA GLY A 216 2.27 9.52 14.39
C GLY A 216 2.79 8.63 15.52
N VAL A 217 3.81 9.05 16.24
CA VAL A 217 4.37 8.26 17.34
C VAL A 217 3.39 8.12 18.51
N LYS A 218 2.62 9.15 18.82
CA LYS A 218 1.54 9.08 19.83
C LYS A 218 0.46 8.08 19.43
N THR A 219 0.04 8.08 18.16
CA THR A 219 -0.93 7.10 17.66
C THR A 219 -0.41 5.68 17.72
N VAL A 220 0.90 5.46 17.49
CA VAL A 220 1.53 4.14 17.72
C VAL A 220 1.48 3.76 19.20
N GLY A 221 1.79 4.67 20.11
CA GLY A 221 1.68 4.44 21.56
C GLY A 221 0.26 4.02 21.99
N GLU A 222 -0.75 4.71 21.46
CA GLU A 222 -2.18 4.37 21.71
C GLU A 222 -2.57 3.00 21.10
N ASN A 223 -1.85 2.54 20.08
CA ASN A 223 -1.97 1.20 19.52
C ASN A 223 -1.09 0.16 20.24
N HIS A 224 -0.92 0.33 21.55
CA HIS A 224 -0.12 -0.53 22.43
C HIS A 224 1.37 -0.61 22.05
N GLY A 225 1.91 0.43 21.41
CA GLY A 225 3.28 0.42 20.87
C GLY A 225 3.45 -0.45 19.62
N TRP A 226 2.39 -1.13 19.16
CA TRP A 226 2.46 -2.02 18.01
C TRP A 226 2.41 -1.23 16.69
N GLY A 227 3.57 -0.76 16.27
CA GLY A 227 3.80 0.03 15.07
C GLY A 227 5.18 0.66 15.06
N ILE A 228 5.55 1.30 13.96
CA ILE A 228 6.84 1.93 13.75
C ILE A 228 6.63 3.35 13.21
N PRO A 229 6.94 4.40 13.97
CA PRO A 229 6.96 5.77 13.46
C PRO A 229 8.22 6.01 12.63
N ILE A 230 8.06 6.69 11.49
CA ILE A 230 9.17 7.11 10.61
C ILE A 230 9.14 8.64 10.52
N PHE A 231 10.19 9.27 10.97
CA PHE A 231 10.30 10.72 11.07
C PHE A 231 10.98 11.34 9.85
N LYS A 232 10.53 12.50 9.41
CA LYS A 232 11.29 13.32 8.46
C LYS A 232 12.60 13.77 9.09
N PRO A 233 13.67 13.96 8.31
CA PRO A 233 15.01 14.30 8.82
C PRO A 233 15.07 15.79 9.24
N GLN A 234 14.38 16.11 10.32
CA GLN A 234 14.33 17.42 10.97
C GLN A 234 15.70 17.76 11.62
N SER A 235 15.75 18.80 12.46
CA SER A 235 16.95 19.08 13.23
C SER A 235 17.35 17.84 14.08
N GLN A 236 18.64 17.71 14.36
CA GLN A 236 19.12 16.57 15.14
C GLN A 236 18.50 16.53 16.53
N GLU A 237 18.46 17.67 17.19
CA GLU A 237 17.79 17.85 18.48
C GLU A 237 16.33 17.35 18.46
N ARG A 238 15.57 17.76 17.42
CA ARG A 238 14.17 17.33 17.31
C ARG A 238 14.01 15.83 17.07
N LEU A 239 14.88 15.23 16.28
CA LEU A 239 14.88 13.79 16.09
C LEU A 239 15.17 13.03 17.38
N LEU A 240 16.15 13.49 18.18
CA LEU A 240 16.44 12.89 19.49
C LEU A 240 15.24 12.98 20.44
N GLU A 241 14.50 14.11 20.44
CA GLU A 241 13.27 14.24 21.22
C GLU A 241 12.18 13.23 20.76
N LEU A 242 11.98 13.09 19.46
CA LEU A 242 10.96 12.18 18.89
C LEU A 242 11.33 10.71 19.13
N ILE A 243 12.61 10.36 19.07
CA ILE A 243 13.10 9.01 19.37
C ILE A 243 12.90 8.70 20.85
N ARG A 244 13.23 9.63 21.76
CA ARG A 244 12.97 9.46 23.19
C ARG A 244 11.48 9.25 23.48
N LEU A 245 10.61 10.04 22.85
CA LEU A 245 9.16 9.86 22.97
C LEU A 245 8.72 8.48 22.44
N ALA A 246 9.30 8.00 21.34
CA ALA A 246 9.02 6.67 20.81
C ALA A 246 9.42 5.55 21.80
N GLU A 247 10.57 5.71 22.47
CA GLU A 247 11.03 4.79 23.51
C GLU A 247 10.10 4.80 24.74
N GLU A 248 9.71 5.98 25.23
CA GLU A 248 8.75 6.14 26.33
C GLU A 248 7.40 5.48 26.04
N LEU A 249 6.97 5.51 24.77
CA LEU A 249 5.72 4.90 24.30
C LEU A 249 5.87 3.41 23.94
N ASN A 250 7.04 2.82 24.18
CA ASN A 250 7.36 1.40 23.94
C ASN A 250 6.99 0.93 22.52
N VAL A 251 7.29 1.72 21.49
CA VAL A 251 7.08 1.31 20.10
C VAL A 251 8.05 0.20 19.69
N LEU A 252 7.74 -0.54 18.61
CA LEU A 252 8.59 -1.69 18.19
C LEU A 252 9.97 -1.29 17.66
N ALA A 253 10.03 -0.17 16.98
CA ALA A 253 11.21 0.45 16.40
C ALA A 253 10.85 1.89 16.03
N ALA A 254 11.84 2.73 15.73
CA ALA A 254 11.62 4.03 15.12
C ALA A 254 12.54 4.22 13.91
N GLY A 255 12.23 5.16 13.03
CA GLY A 255 13.12 5.38 11.89
C GLY A 255 13.14 6.81 11.37
N VAL A 256 14.12 7.08 10.52
CA VAL A 256 14.28 8.37 9.84
C VAL A 256 14.21 8.17 8.34
N ASP A 257 13.37 8.98 7.70
CA ASP A 257 13.13 9.06 6.26
C ASP A 257 14.18 10.00 5.62
N LEU A 258 15.38 9.50 5.37
CA LEU A 258 16.56 10.31 4.95
C LEU A 258 16.31 11.03 3.63
N GLU A 259 15.63 10.40 2.70
CA GLU A 259 15.25 10.99 1.42
C GLU A 259 14.24 12.15 1.57
N GLY A 260 13.61 12.24 2.74
CA GLY A 260 12.75 13.35 3.12
C GLY A 260 13.47 14.70 3.19
N ALA A 261 14.80 14.75 3.20
CA ALA A 261 15.60 15.97 3.13
C ALA A 261 15.29 16.84 1.89
N GLY A 262 14.80 16.21 0.80
CA GLY A 262 14.34 16.89 -0.41
C GLY A 262 12.89 17.41 -0.35
N SER A 263 12.16 17.28 0.76
CA SER A 263 10.74 17.62 0.83
C SER A 263 10.46 19.11 0.75
N THR A 264 9.84 19.53 -0.35
CA THR A 264 9.40 20.93 -0.55
C THR A 264 8.22 21.29 0.36
N PHE A 265 7.37 20.34 0.76
CA PHE A 265 6.23 20.57 1.65
C PHE A 265 6.68 21.04 3.04
N TRP A 266 7.70 20.40 3.60
CA TRP A 266 8.25 20.77 4.90
C TRP A 266 8.93 22.13 4.87
N LYS A 267 9.69 22.40 3.81
CA LYS A 267 10.34 23.68 3.61
C LYS A 267 9.33 24.84 3.51
N THR A 268 8.25 24.67 2.76
CA THR A 268 7.22 25.71 2.59
C THR A 268 6.37 25.93 3.85
N ALA A 269 6.33 24.97 4.76
CA ALA A 269 5.68 25.11 6.07
C ALA A 269 6.59 25.71 7.16
N ASN A 270 7.77 26.21 6.78
CA ASN A 270 8.79 26.70 7.71
C ASN A 270 9.25 25.65 8.75
N LYS A 271 9.20 24.37 8.37
CA LYS A 271 9.71 23.23 9.14
C LYS A 271 10.87 22.60 8.36
N PRO A 272 12.11 23.07 8.55
CA PRO A 272 13.24 22.64 7.73
C PRO A 272 13.59 21.18 7.95
N VAL A 273 13.99 20.53 6.86
CA VAL A 273 14.53 19.16 6.84
C VAL A 273 15.95 19.19 6.28
N TYR A 274 16.79 18.28 6.73
CA TYR A 274 18.23 18.33 6.50
C TYR A 274 18.76 16.99 6.04
N ARG A 275 19.83 16.96 5.27
CA ARG A 275 20.65 15.77 5.09
C ARG A 275 21.24 15.37 6.44
N LYS A 276 21.40 14.08 6.65
CA LYS A 276 22.07 13.50 7.80
C LYS A 276 23.41 12.92 7.36
N GLY A 277 24.46 13.29 8.04
CA GLY A 277 25.77 12.65 7.88
C GLY A 277 25.92 11.44 8.80
N GLU A 278 26.97 10.65 8.58
CA GLU A 278 27.26 9.45 9.36
C GLU A 278 27.26 9.72 10.88
N LYS A 279 27.86 10.84 11.33
CA LYS A 279 27.87 11.24 12.74
C LYS A 279 26.47 11.47 13.31
N ASP A 280 25.57 12.05 12.51
CA ASP A 280 24.17 12.26 12.91
C ASP A 280 23.47 10.90 13.07
N LEU A 281 23.75 9.94 12.17
CA LEU A 281 23.16 8.60 12.23
C LEU A 281 23.65 7.81 13.45
N VAL A 282 24.97 7.86 13.73
CA VAL A 282 25.56 7.25 14.94
C VAL A 282 24.92 7.82 16.20
N GLU A 283 24.79 9.15 16.30
CA GLU A 283 24.18 9.79 17.47
C GLU A 283 22.71 9.34 17.68
N LEU A 284 21.95 9.16 16.60
CA LEU A 284 20.55 8.68 16.69
C LEU A 284 20.51 7.22 17.19
N VAL A 285 21.39 6.36 16.69
CA VAL A 285 21.48 4.96 17.12
C VAL A 285 21.93 4.86 18.59
N ASP A 286 22.95 5.59 18.97
CA ASP A 286 23.52 5.56 20.33
C ASP A 286 22.63 6.21 21.39
N SER A 287 21.62 7.00 20.98
CA SER A 287 20.75 7.74 21.90
C SER A 287 19.66 6.91 22.58
N THR A 288 19.45 5.65 22.17
CA THR A 288 18.33 4.82 22.62
C THR A 288 18.64 3.33 22.48
N GLU A 289 17.97 2.50 23.27
CA GLU A 289 17.94 1.03 23.09
C GLU A 289 16.88 0.59 22.04
N LEU A 290 16.07 1.52 21.57
CA LEU A 290 15.04 1.23 20.56
C LEU A 290 15.69 0.92 19.20
N PRO A 291 15.25 -0.12 18.47
CA PRO A 291 15.74 -0.40 17.12
C PRO A 291 15.55 0.80 16.19
N ILE A 292 16.61 1.35 15.60
CA ILE A 292 16.58 2.49 14.69
C ILE A 292 16.71 2.03 13.24
N ILE A 293 15.83 2.53 12.38
CA ILE A 293 15.73 2.21 10.95
C ILE A 293 16.05 3.44 10.11
N PHE A 294 16.93 3.30 9.13
CA PHE A 294 17.14 4.36 8.14
C PHE A 294 16.48 4.00 6.81
N LYS A 295 15.56 4.86 6.37
CA LYS A 295 14.79 4.73 5.15
C LYS A 295 15.31 5.68 4.08
N GLY A 296 15.24 5.26 2.81
CA GLY A 296 15.66 6.06 1.66
C GLY A 296 16.93 5.55 1.01
N ILE A 297 17.33 4.34 1.35
CA ILE A 297 18.58 3.73 0.88
C ILE A 297 18.37 3.21 -0.55
N MET A 298 19.18 3.71 -1.49
CA MET A 298 19.06 3.43 -2.91
C MET A 298 20.39 3.06 -3.58
N CYS A 299 21.47 2.96 -2.81
CA CYS A 299 22.78 2.55 -3.31
C CYS A 299 23.52 1.72 -2.27
N ARG A 300 24.53 1.01 -2.75
CA ARG A 300 25.38 0.12 -1.95
C ARG A 300 26.16 0.88 -0.88
N GLU A 301 26.65 2.06 -1.21
CA GLU A 301 27.48 2.88 -0.32
C GLU A 301 26.68 3.35 0.91
N ASP A 302 25.44 3.79 0.71
CA ASP A 302 24.55 4.18 1.80
C ASP A 302 24.13 2.94 2.63
N ALA A 303 23.94 1.79 2.00
CA ALA A 303 23.66 0.53 2.71
C ALA A 303 24.83 0.11 3.61
N ALA A 304 26.07 0.21 3.15
CA ALA A 304 27.25 -0.02 3.96
C ALA A 304 27.32 0.94 5.16
N THR A 305 27.08 2.23 4.93
CA THR A 305 27.02 3.24 6.00
C THR A 305 25.96 2.90 7.04
N VAL A 306 24.75 2.53 6.60
CA VAL A 306 23.64 2.15 7.50
C VAL A 306 24.00 0.94 8.37
N LEU A 307 24.71 -0.02 7.80
CA LEU A 307 25.23 -1.17 8.54
C LEU A 307 26.31 -0.76 9.55
N ASP A 308 27.27 0.05 9.13
CA ASP A 308 28.43 0.46 9.93
C ASP A 308 28.04 1.33 11.13
N VAL A 309 26.99 2.16 10.99
CA VAL A 309 26.47 2.97 12.12
C VAL A 309 25.61 2.17 13.11
N GLY A 310 25.42 0.87 12.89
CA GLY A 310 24.69 0.00 13.82
C GLY A 310 23.16 0.12 13.72
N ALA A 311 22.60 0.49 12.57
CA ALA A 311 21.17 0.50 12.38
C ALA A 311 20.54 -0.88 12.57
N ALA A 312 19.31 -0.92 13.05
CA ALA A 312 18.56 -2.16 13.28
C ALA A 312 17.93 -2.73 12.00
N ALA A 313 17.78 -1.95 10.93
CA ALA A 313 17.35 -2.39 9.61
C ALA A 313 17.73 -1.36 8.52
N CYS A 314 17.95 -1.85 7.31
CA CYS A 314 18.12 -1.06 6.09
C CYS A 314 16.78 -0.99 5.34
N TYR A 315 16.22 0.21 5.11
CA TYR A 315 14.97 0.35 4.38
C TYR A 315 15.19 0.93 2.98
N VAL A 316 15.17 0.04 2.00
CA VAL A 316 15.32 0.35 0.57
C VAL A 316 14.04 1.00 0.04
N SER A 317 14.12 2.27 -0.30
CA SER A 317 12.96 3.07 -0.70
C SER A 317 13.38 4.33 -1.45
N ASN A 318 12.72 4.62 -2.58
CA ASN A 318 12.79 5.92 -3.24
C ASN A 318 11.52 6.75 -2.99
N HIS A 319 10.87 6.55 -1.84
CA HIS A 319 9.60 7.21 -1.47
C HIS A 319 8.48 6.97 -2.48
N GLY A 320 8.49 5.83 -3.16
CA GLY A 320 7.55 5.53 -4.23
C GLY A 320 7.64 6.51 -5.41
N GLY A 321 8.84 7.02 -5.70
CA GLY A 321 9.10 7.99 -6.77
C GLY A 321 8.66 9.43 -6.46
N ARG A 322 8.50 9.81 -5.18
CA ARG A 322 7.94 11.11 -4.79
C ARG A 322 8.97 12.20 -4.48
N VAL A 323 10.25 11.84 -4.34
CA VAL A 323 11.31 12.77 -3.89
C VAL A 323 12.30 13.12 -5.00
N LEU A 324 12.64 12.18 -5.86
CA LEU A 324 13.57 12.37 -6.97
C LEU A 324 12.99 11.76 -8.25
N ASP A 325 12.92 12.54 -9.32
CA ASP A 325 12.53 12.04 -10.64
C ASP A 325 13.76 11.55 -11.41
N GLY A 326 13.60 10.50 -12.22
CA GLY A 326 14.68 9.91 -13.00
C GLY A 326 15.63 9.01 -12.19
N ALA A 327 15.25 8.60 -10.97
CA ALA A 327 15.99 7.59 -10.20
C ALA A 327 15.59 6.16 -10.62
N GLU A 328 16.42 5.20 -10.26
CA GLU A 328 16.15 3.79 -10.48
C GLU A 328 14.95 3.26 -9.68
N GLY A 329 14.36 2.18 -10.18
CA GLY A 329 13.34 1.43 -9.45
C GLY A 329 13.95 0.53 -8.38
N ILE A 330 13.16 0.26 -7.33
CA ILE A 330 13.62 -0.55 -6.20
C ILE A 330 14.12 -1.93 -6.62
N ALA A 331 13.43 -2.61 -7.54
CA ALA A 331 13.82 -3.94 -7.99
C ALA A 331 15.18 -3.97 -8.71
N SER A 332 15.65 -2.84 -9.23
CA SER A 332 16.97 -2.74 -9.89
C SER A 332 18.12 -2.69 -8.87
N VAL A 333 17.94 -1.97 -7.75
CA VAL A 333 19.01 -1.72 -6.76
C VAL A 333 19.00 -2.72 -5.60
N LEU A 334 17.86 -3.35 -5.32
CA LEU A 334 17.69 -4.22 -4.17
C LEU A 334 18.68 -5.40 -4.10
N PRO A 335 19.01 -6.12 -5.20
CA PRO A 335 19.96 -7.23 -5.12
C PRO A 335 21.37 -6.81 -4.69
N GLU A 336 21.84 -5.64 -5.13
CA GLU A 336 23.15 -5.12 -4.75
C GLU A 336 23.17 -4.67 -3.30
N ILE A 337 22.15 -3.98 -2.85
CA ILE A 337 21.99 -3.55 -1.45
C ILE A 337 21.88 -4.75 -0.52
N SER A 338 21.07 -5.74 -0.86
CA SER A 338 20.93 -6.96 -0.06
C SER A 338 22.26 -7.72 0.05
N LYS A 339 23.03 -7.78 -1.03
CA LYS A 339 24.36 -8.39 -1.04
C LYS A 339 25.34 -7.63 -0.11
N GLU A 340 25.26 -6.30 -0.04
CA GLU A 340 26.11 -5.50 0.86
C GLU A 340 25.75 -5.73 2.33
N ILE A 341 24.46 -5.79 2.63
CA ILE A 341 23.96 -6.06 3.99
C ILE A 341 24.29 -7.49 4.44
N ASP A 342 24.31 -8.46 3.50
CA ASP A 342 24.76 -9.85 3.72
C ASP A 342 24.08 -10.52 4.93
N GLY A 343 22.78 -10.26 5.14
CA GLY A 343 21.99 -10.84 6.22
C GLY A 343 22.35 -10.36 7.65
N LYS A 344 23.21 -9.37 7.81
CA LYS A 344 23.65 -8.87 9.12
C LYS A 344 22.56 -8.08 9.84
N ILE A 345 21.72 -7.37 9.08
CA ILE A 345 20.52 -6.68 9.55
C ILE A 345 19.36 -6.91 8.54
N PRO A 346 18.09 -6.82 8.96
CA PRO A 346 16.97 -6.96 8.06
C PRO A 346 16.97 -5.92 6.94
N VAL A 347 16.63 -6.35 5.73
CA VAL A 347 16.37 -5.49 4.57
C VAL A 347 14.87 -5.34 4.37
N LEU A 348 14.37 -4.13 4.53
CA LEU A 348 12.99 -3.74 4.25
C LEU A 348 12.94 -3.11 2.86
N ALA A 349 11.93 -3.41 2.04
CA ALA A 349 11.82 -2.79 0.71
C ALA A 349 10.37 -2.49 0.33
N ASP A 350 10.13 -1.28 -0.20
CA ASP A 350 8.86 -0.91 -0.82
C ASP A 350 9.03 -0.75 -2.35
N GLY A 351 8.12 -0.04 -3.02
CA GLY A 351 8.21 0.26 -4.45
C GLY A 351 7.35 -0.65 -5.33
N ALA A 352 6.17 -0.17 -5.68
CA ALA A 352 5.20 -0.81 -6.57
C ALA A 352 4.62 -2.17 -6.10
N VAL A 353 4.82 -2.56 -4.85
CA VAL A 353 4.25 -3.78 -4.27
C VAL A 353 2.74 -3.64 -4.08
N ARG A 354 1.96 -4.54 -4.70
CA ARG A 354 0.49 -4.51 -4.67
C ARG A 354 -0.15 -5.86 -4.38
N THR A 355 0.50 -6.95 -4.75
CA THR A 355 -0.01 -8.31 -4.67
C THR A 355 0.98 -9.21 -3.93
N GLY A 356 0.54 -10.38 -3.50
CA GLY A 356 1.47 -11.39 -2.95
C GLY A 356 2.50 -11.89 -3.97
N TYR A 357 2.21 -11.79 -5.26
CA TYR A 357 3.17 -12.09 -6.32
C TYR A 357 4.30 -11.06 -6.38
N ASP A 358 3.98 -9.77 -6.18
CA ASP A 358 5.00 -8.71 -6.08
C ASP A 358 5.83 -8.87 -4.81
N VAL A 359 5.18 -9.23 -3.69
CA VAL A 359 5.88 -9.56 -2.43
C VAL A 359 6.91 -10.64 -2.65
N LEU A 360 6.51 -11.77 -3.27
CA LEU A 360 7.44 -12.88 -3.52
C LEU A 360 8.64 -12.47 -4.37
N LYS A 361 8.45 -11.59 -5.35
CA LYS A 361 9.57 -11.05 -6.15
C LYS A 361 10.51 -10.19 -5.31
N ILE A 362 9.99 -9.29 -4.49
CA ILE A 362 10.79 -8.41 -3.62
C ILE A 362 11.61 -9.25 -2.62
N LEU A 363 10.99 -10.27 -2.01
CA LEU A 363 11.71 -11.19 -1.12
C LEU A 363 12.80 -11.96 -1.89
N ALA A 364 12.50 -12.48 -3.06
CA ALA A 364 13.46 -13.20 -3.89
C ALA A 364 14.64 -12.31 -4.37
N LEU A 365 14.43 -11.00 -4.48
CA LEU A 365 15.47 -10.01 -4.79
C LEU A 365 16.32 -9.63 -3.56
N GLY A 366 16.01 -10.19 -2.39
CA GLY A 366 16.83 -10.10 -1.19
C GLY A 366 16.29 -9.22 -0.07
N ALA A 367 15.04 -8.81 -0.09
CA ALA A 367 14.40 -8.22 1.08
C ALA A 367 13.91 -9.31 2.05
N ASP A 368 13.98 -9.03 3.35
CA ASP A 368 13.35 -9.86 4.39
C ASP A 368 11.87 -9.54 4.53
N VAL A 369 11.50 -8.27 4.32
CA VAL A 369 10.11 -7.79 4.41
C VAL A 369 9.79 -6.85 3.26
N ALA A 370 8.68 -7.10 2.57
CA ALA A 370 8.12 -6.19 1.59
C ALA A 370 7.14 -5.21 2.24
N LEU A 371 7.15 -3.94 1.80
CA LEU A 371 6.24 -2.93 2.35
C LEU A 371 5.25 -2.44 1.29
N ILE A 372 3.99 -2.29 1.72
CA ILE A 372 2.90 -1.85 0.86
C ILE A 372 2.44 -0.45 1.29
N GLY A 373 2.52 0.51 0.37
CA GLY A 373 2.15 1.90 0.64
C GLY A 373 0.73 2.24 0.16
N ARG A 374 0.64 2.80 -1.03
CA ARG A 374 -0.60 3.37 -1.60
C ARG A 374 -1.84 2.47 -1.55
N PRO A 375 -1.75 1.15 -1.79
CA PRO A 375 -2.92 0.29 -1.65
C PRO A 375 -3.51 0.29 -0.24
N LEU A 376 -2.68 0.17 0.80
CA LEU A 376 -3.13 0.21 2.19
C LEU A 376 -3.63 1.60 2.59
N ALA A 377 -3.01 2.67 2.07
CA ALA A 377 -3.50 4.03 2.29
C ALA A 377 -4.93 4.20 1.78
N ARG A 378 -5.24 3.72 0.58
CA ARG A 378 -6.61 3.74 0.03
C ARG A 378 -7.59 2.97 0.90
N MET A 379 -7.18 1.83 1.43
CA MET A 379 -8.02 1.04 2.33
C MET A 379 -8.27 1.77 3.65
N SER A 380 -7.24 2.38 4.24
CA SER A 380 -7.41 3.17 5.46
C SER A 380 -8.35 4.36 5.26
N LEU A 381 -8.22 5.09 4.14
CA LEU A 381 -9.14 6.16 3.77
C LEU A 381 -10.58 5.66 3.64
N ALA A 382 -10.79 4.53 3.00
CA ALA A 382 -12.12 4.01 2.67
C ALA A 382 -12.89 3.42 3.85
N GLY A 383 -12.22 3.06 4.96
CA GLY A 383 -12.94 2.44 6.09
C GLY A 383 -12.04 1.98 7.23
N GLY A 384 -10.81 2.46 7.32
CA GLY A 384 -9.91 2.20 8.44
C GLY A 384 -9.43 0.74 8.54
N GLU A 385 -9.53 0.16 9.73
CA GLU A 385 -9.01 -1.18 10.07
C GLU A 385 -9.53 -2.29 9.13
N VAL A 386 -10.85 -2.35 8.95
CA VAL A 386 -11.51 -3.49 8.27
C VAL A 386 -11.00 -3.70 6.85
N PRO A 387 -10.98 -2.70 5.94
CA PRO A 387 -10.45 -2.91 4.60
C PRO A 387 -8.92 -3.05 4.57
N VAL A 388 -8.18 -2.45 5.50
CA VAL A 388 -6.73 -2.68 5.62
C VAL A 388 -6.44 -4.14 5.93
N LYS A 389 -7.12 -4.72 6.92
CA LYS A 389 -7.06 -6.16 7.25
C LYS A 389 -7.47 -7.04 6.05
N LEU A 390 -8.53 -6.66 5.35
CA LEU A 390 -8.98 -7.38 4.16
C LEU A 390 -7.90 -7.39 3.07
N TYR A 391 -7.20 -6.28 2.88
CA TYR A 391 -6.11 -6.19 1.90
C TYR A 391 -4.92 -7.07 2.27
N TYR A 392 -4.51 -7.10 3.54
CA TYR A 392 -3.47 -8.02 4.01
C TYR A 392 -3.86 -9.49 3.80
N ARG A 393 -5.12 -9.85 4.05
CA ARG A 393 -5.62 -11.21 3.77
C ARG A 393 -5.51 -11.56 2.29
N TYR A 394 -5.86 -10.64 1.40
CA TYR A 394 -5.70 -10.80 -0.03
C TYR A 394 -4.24 -11.04 -0.42
N VAL A 395 -3.32 -10.18 0.04
CA VAL A 395 -1.88 -10.31 -0.21
C VAL A 395 -1.32 -11.63 0.35
N LYS A 396 -1.75 -12.03 1.55
CA LYS A 396 -1.35 -13.31 2.16
C LYS A 396 -1.75 -14.50 1.31
N ASN A 397 -2.97 -14.51 0.79
CA ASN A 397 -3.46 -15.59 -0.08
C ASN A 397 -2.69 -15.67 -1.39
N ASP A 398 -2.42 -14.53 -2.02
CA ASP A 398 -1.60 -14.47 -3.23
C ASP A 398 -0.18 -14.95 -2.98
N LEU A 399 0.45 -14.51 -1.89
CA LEU A 399 1.80 -14.94 -1.51
C LEU A 399 1.87 -16.45 -1.28
N ARG A 400 0.91 -16.99 -0.51
CA ARG A 400 0.79 -18.42 -0.30
C ARG A 400 0.70 -19.20 -1.62
N ASN A 401 -0.16 -18.75 -2.53
CA ASN A 401 -0.31 -19.39 -3.83
C ASN A 401 0.97 -19.26 -4.68
N ALA A 402 1.62 -18.11 -4.65
CA ALA A 402 2.87 -17.89 -5.36
C ALA A 402 3.99 -18.82 -4.84
N MET A 403 4.13 -18.96 -3.52
CA MET A 403 5.10 -19.90 -2.90
C MET A 403 4.83 -21.35 -3.29
N LEU A 404 3.58 -21.81 -3.23
CA LEU A 404 3.20 -23.16 -3.67
C LEU A 404 3.57 -23.40 -5.13
N LEU A 405 3.30 -22.44 -6.03
CA LEU A 405 3.54 -22.60 -7.46
C LEU A 405 5.01 -22.40 -7.85
N THR A 406 5.82 -21.80 -7.00
CA THR A 406 7.28 -21.68 -7.20
C THR A 406 8.07 -22.75 -6.44
N GLY A 407 7.39 -23.61 -5.66
CA GLY A 407 7.98 -24.71 -4.91
C GLY A 407 8.69 -24.28 -3.63
N CYS A 408 8.34 -23.12 -3.03
CA CYS A 408 8.90 -22.63 -1.79
C CYS A 408 8.03 -23.05 -0.59
N ASP A 409 8.59 -23.83 0.34
CA ASP A 409 7.90 -24.28 1.55
C ASP A 409 8.07 -23.30 2.74
N ASN A 410 9.06 -22.41 2.67
CA ASN A 410 9.36 -21.41 3.68
C ASN A 410 10.12 -20.22 3.06
N LEU A 411 10.31 -19.16 3.84
CA LEU A 411 10.96 -17.93 3.36
C LEU A 411 12.43 -18.12 2.98
N ASN A 412 13.15 -19.07 3.58
CA ASN A 412 14.57 -19.32 3.24
C ASN A 412 14.74 -19.93 1.83
N GLU A 413 13.69 -20.50 1.27
CA GLU A 413 13.69 -21.03 -0.10
C GLU A 413 13.34 -19.95 -1.14
N VAL A 414 12.94 -18.76 -0.70
CA VAL A 414 12.60 -17.64 -1.58
C VAL A 414 13.88 -16.89 -1.96
N THR A 415 14.51 -17.32 -3.04
CA THR A 415 15.78 -16.78 -3.55
C THR A 415 15.65 -16.37 -5.01
N MET A 416 16.69 -15.74 -5.56
CA MET A 416 16.76 -15.37 -6.98
C MET A 416 16.50 -16.56 -7.93
N ASP A 417 16.69 -17.80 -7.48
CA ASP A 417 16.48 -19.02 -8.30
C ASP A 417 15.03 -19.21 -8.74
N ILE A 418 14.07 -18.62 -8.04
CA ILE A 418 12.65 -18.65 -8.42
C ILE A 418 12.26 -17.56 -9.40
N LEU A 419 13.22 -16.70 -9.79
CA LEU A 419 13.00 -15.61 -10.74
C LEU A 419 13.63 -15.91 -12.10
N VAL A 420 12.98 -15.40 -13.14
CA VAL A 420 13.56 -15.17 -14.45
C VAL A 420 13.61 -13.65 -14.63
N GLY A 421 14.80 -13.10 -14.55
CA GLY A 421 15.05 -11.66 -14.63
C GLY A 421 15.63 -11.23 -15.97
N PRO A 422 15.91 -9.94 -16.15
CA PRO A 422 16.67 -9.45 -17.27
C PRO A 422 18.04 -10.15 -17.31
N SER A 423 18.48 -10.57 -18.50
CA SER A 423 19.82 -11.13 -18.69
C SER A 423 20.83 -10.13 -18.13
N GLN A 424 21.67 -10.56 -17.20
CA GLN A 424 22.87 -9.79 -16.86
C GLN A 424 23.72 -9.75 -18.12
N GLY A 425 23.69 -8.62 -18.82
CA GLY A 425 24.48 -8.35 -20.00
C GLY A 425 25.95 -8.19 -19.67
#